data_d02aa64e5bbef566b14abf1ff246ecab
#
_entry.id   d02aa64e5bbef566b14abf1ff246ecab
#
_cell.length_a   1.000
_cell.length_b   1.000
_cell.length_c   1.000
_cell.angle_alpha   90.00
_cell.angle_beta   90.00
_cell.angle_gamma   90.00
#
_symmetry.space_group_name_H-M   'P 1'
#
loop_
_entity.id
_entity.type
_entity.pdbx_description
1 polymer ?
#
loop_
_entity_poly.entity_id
_entity_poly.type
_entity_poly.pdbx_seq_one_letter_code
_entity_poly.pdbx_strand_id
1 'polypeptide(L)'
;MQKCKYSKPLCEEIVRFIKNEYNSKKIPLHSPRLLGREMEYLWQCIDTGYVSSIGEFVNDVENDISKITGAKYAVAMSSGTAALHMALICAGVKAGDDVITQPLSFVATANAISYIGASPIFVDVDMETMGMSPQSLREFLLSNCIIKGGKCYHGDRRVSACIPMHTFGMVCEIDEIAQICQEWGITLIEDAAESLGSTYKGTHSGRFGLAGIFSFNGNTI
;
A
#
# COMPACT_ATOMS: atom_id res chain seq x y z
N MET A 1 31.58 -3.16 -2.94
CA MET A 1 31.24 -1.90 -2.27
C MET A 1 31.55 -0.74 -3.20
N GLN A 2 30.55 -0.10 -3.79
CA GLN A 2 30.71 1.13 -4.55
C GLN A 2 31.21 2.23 -3.62
N LYS A 3 32.32 2.87 -3.95
CA LYS A 3 32.84 4.03 -3.19
C LYS A 3 31.78 5.14 -3.27
N CYS A 4 31.40 5.67 -2.09
CA CYS A 4 30.49 6.81 -1.97
C CYS A 4 30.92 7.93 -2.92
N LYS A 5 30.03 8.38 -3.79
CA LYS A 5 30.28 9.37 -4.86
C LYS A 5 30.47 10.80 -4.32
N TYR A 6 30.20 11.00 -3.02
CA TYR A 6 30.26 12.29 -2.36
C TYR A 6 31.46 12.40 -1.43
N SER A 7 32.07 13.58 -1.34
CA SER A 7 33.18 13.81 -0.44
C SER A 7 32.75 13.75 1.04
N LYS A 8 33.57 13.18 1.88
CA LYS A 8 33.31 13.12 3.33
C LYS A 8 32.97 14.50 3.94
N PRO A 9 33.65 15.61 3.56
CA PRO A 9 33.30 16.97 4.03
C PRO A 9 31.87 17.38 3.73
N LEU A 10 31.37 17.11 2.52
CA LEU A 10 29.98 17.45 2.15
C LEU A 10 28.95 16.70 3.01
N CYS A 11 29.17 15.40 3.25
CA CYS A 11 28.29 14.63 4.10
C CYS A 11 28.27 15.17 5.54
N GLU A 12 29.43 15.57 6.08
CA GLU A 12 29.55 16.16 7.42
C GLU A 12 28.85 17.53 7.51
N GLU A 13 28.93 18.32 6.47
CA GLU A 13 28.23 19.61 6.38
C GLU A 13 26.72 19.46 6.36
N ILE A 14 26.19 18.54 5.53
CA ILE A 14 24.76 18.21 5.47
C ILE A 14 24.25 17.72 6.82
N VAL A 15 24.96 16.78 7.44
CA VAL A 15 24.59 16.26 8.76
C VAL A 15 24.60 17.35 9.84
N ARG A 16 25.57 18.26 9.79
CA ARG A 16 25.64 19.39 10.71
C ARG A 16 24.47 20.36 10.50
N PHE A 17 24.16 20.70 9.25
CA PHE A 17 23.01 21.54 8.90
C PHE A 17 21.72 20.94 9.47
N ILE A 18 21.43 19.67 9.16
CA ILE A 18 20.23 18.99 9.63
C ILE A 18 20.14 18.97 11.17
N LYS A 19 21.27 18.66 11.85
CA LYS A 19 21.29 18.65 13.32
C LYS A 19 21.03 20.03 13.94
N ASN A 20 21.51 21.09 13.31
CA ASN A 20 21.28 22.45 13.77
C ASN A 20 19.81 22.86 13.59
N GLU A 21 19.20 22.55 12.43
CA GLU A 21 17.80 22.86 12.16
C GLU A 21 16.85 22.17 13.16
N TYR A 22 17.12 20.92 13.46
CA TYR A 22 16.30 20.16 14.41
C TYR A 22 16.72 20.32 15.87
N ASN A 23 17.81 21.05 16.14
CA ASN A 23 18.41 21.19 17.47
C ASN A 23 18.53 19.85 18.23
N SER A 24 18.93 18.80 17.53
CA SER A 24 18.99 17.43 18.07
C SER A 24 20.20 16.67 17.55
N LYS A 25 20.77 15.84 18.44
CA LYS A 25 21.87 14.93 18.08
C LYS A 25 21.39 13.67 17.38
N LYS A 26 20.14 13.26 17.62
CA LYS A 26 19.52 12.06 17.06
C LYS A 26 18.18 12.46 16.41
N ILE A 27 18.11 12.33 15.12
CA ILE A 27 16.94 12.69 14.33
C ILE A 27 16.42 11.40 13.70
N PRO A 28 15.28 10.88 14.16
CA PRO A 28 14.64 9.73 13.52
C PRO A 28 14.12 10.12 12.14
N LEU A 29 14.11 9.19 11.20
CA LEU A 29 13.53 9.41 9.88
C LEU A 29 12.02 9.65 9.97
N HIS A 30 11.36 8.87 10.80
CA HIS A 30 9.95 9.03 11.16
C HIS A 30 9.79 8.96 12.66
N SER A 31 8.87 9.77 13.18
CA SER A 31 8.49 9.76 14.58
C SER A 31 7.00 10.06 14.69
N PRO A 32 6.19 9.18 15.25
CA PRO A 32 4.78 9.46 15.45
C PRO A 32 4.62 10.72 16.31
N ARG A 33 3.70 11.58 15.92
CA ARG A 33 3.33 12.78 16.67
C ARG A 33 1.94 12.60 17.27
N LEU A 34 1.87 12.55 18.57
CA LEU A 34 0.64 12.43 19.35
C LEU A 34 0.36 13.79 19.98
N LEU A 35 -0.31 14.67 19.25
CA LEU A 35 -0.55 16.06 19.62
C LEU A 35 -2.06 16.40 19.77
N GLY A 36 -2.92 15.42 19.52
CA GLY A 36 -4.36 15.56 19.55
C GLY A 36 -5.00 14.97 20.80
N ARG A 37 -6.09 14.29 20.61
CA ARG A 37 -6.94 13.72 21.67
C ARG A 37 -6.65 12.23 21.93
N GLU A 38 -5.50 11.71 21.51
CA GLU A 38 -5.18 10.28 21.56
C GLU A 38 -5.26 9.73 22.99
N MET A 39 -4.73 10.49 23.96
CA MET A 39 -4.78 10.09 25.37
C MET A 39 -6.20 10.07 25.93
N GLU A 40 -7.05 11.01 25.48
CA GLU A 40 -8.47 11.06 25.88
C GLU A 40 -9.21 9.83 25.33
N TYR A 41 -9.02 9.50 24.06
CA TYR A 41 -9.65 8.32 23.43
C TYR A 41 -9.18 7.01 24.07
N LEU A 42 -7.88 6.88 24.36
CA LEU A 42 -7.35 5.71 25.07
C LEU A 42 -7.97 5.58 26.46
N TRP A 43 -8.11 6.69 27.18
CA TRP A 43 -8.74 6.72 28.49
C TRP A 43 -10.19 6.23 28.42
N GLN A 44 -10.96 6.73 27.46
CA GLN A 44 -12.35 6.31 27.24
C GLN A 44 -12.45 4.82 26.92
N CYS A 45 -11.55 4.25 26.09
CA CYS A 45 -11.51 2.83 25.84
C CYS A 45 -11.30 2.01 27.12
N ILE A 46 -10.40 2.46 28.01
CA ILE A 46 -10.12 1.77 29.28
C ILE A 46 -11.30 1.89 30.24
N ASP A 47 -11.86 3.09 30.38
CA ASP A 47 -12.96 3.38 31.30
C ASP A 47 -14.24 2.61 30.92
N THR A 48 -14.53 2.51 29.62
CA THR A 48 -15.69 1.78 29.10
C THR A 48 -15.46 0.28 28.96
N GLY A 49 -14.20 -0.20 29.06
CA GLY A 49 -13.83 -1.60 28.86
C GLY A 49 -13.83 -2.06 27.41
N TYR A 50 -14.07 -1.19 26.43
CA TYR A 50 -14.00 -1.51 25.00
C TYR A 50 -12.54 -1.46 24.50
N VAL A 51 -11.78 -2.49 24.81
CA VAL A 51 -10.34 -2.63 24.47
C VAL A 51 -10.07 -3.76 23.46
N SER A 52 -11.09 -4.16 22.69
CA SER A 52 -10.98 -5.23 21.70
C SER A 52 -11.38 -4.75 20.30
N SER A 53 -11.73 -5.68 19.41
CA SER A 53 -12.17 -5.42 18.04
C SER A 53 -13.61 -4.91 17.92
N ILE A 54 -14.29 -4.64 19.02
CA ILE A 54 -15.66 -4.15 19.07
C ILE A 54 -15.68 -2.89 19.94
N GLY A 55 -16.37 -1.84 19.49
CA GLY A 55 -16.51 -0.59 20.24
C GLY A 55 -16.88 0.57 19.32
N GLU A 56 -17.29 1.69 19.94
CA GLU A 56 -17.73 2.89 19.23
C GLU A 56 -16.62 3.44 18.33
N PHE A 57 -15.36 3.50 18.80
CA PHE A 57 -14.24 3.99 18.03
C PHE A 57 -13.92 3.13 16.81
N VAL A 58 -14.19 1.84 16.82
CA VAL A 58 -14.05 0.98 15.62
C VAL A 58 -15.05 1.43 14.55
N ASN A 59 -16.31 1.61 14.94
CA ASN A 59 -17.35 2.09 14.05
C ASN A 59 -17.04 3.50 13.51
N ASP A 60 -16.53 4.38 14.38
CA ASP A 60 -16.17 5.75 13.99
C ASP A 60 -15.05 5.76 12.96
N VAL A 61 -14.00 4.99 13.16
CA VAL A 61 -12.90 4.85 12.18
C VAL A 61 -13.43 4.34 10.84
N GLU A 62 -14.26 3.30 10.83
CA GLU A 62 -14.86 2.75 9.59
C GLU A 62 -15.72 3.79 8.88
N ASN A 63 -16.55 4.52 9.63
CA ASN A 63 -17.38 5.60 9.10
C ASN A 63 -16.56 6.76 8.55
N ASP A 64 -15.52 7.18 9.25
CA ASP A 64 -14.69 8.31 8.84
C ASP A 64 -13.83 7.96 7.62
N ILE A 65 -13.24 6.76 7.56
CA ILE A 65 -12.55 6.29 6.36
C ILE A 65 -13.51 6.22 5.17
N SER A 66 -14.71 5.72 5.37
CA SER A 66 -15.75 5.69 4.33
C SER A 66 -16.08 7.09 3.81
N LYS A 67 -16.20 8.10 4.71
CA LYS A 67 -16.45 9.50 4.33
C LYS A 67 -15.25 10.13 3.60
N ILE A 68 -14.04 9.97 4.16
CA ILE A 68 -12.81 10.57 3.63
C ILE A 68 -12.53 10.04 2.22
N THR A 69 -12.62 8.74 2.04
CA THR A 69 -12.31 8.09 0.77
C THR A 69 -13.49 8.13 -0.22
N GLY A 70 -14.71 8.31 0.28
CA GLY A 70 -15.95 8.14 -0.46
C GLY A 70 -16.24 6.66 -0.79
N ALA A 71 -15.55 5.70 -0.18
CA ALA A 71 -15.85 4.27 -0.31
C ALA A 71 -17.21 3.96 0.34
N LYS A 72 -17.92 2.96 -0.21
CA LYS A 72 -19.22 2.56 0.34
C LYS A 72 -19.10 1.91 1.72
N TYR A 73 -18.01 1.19 1.93
CA TYR A 73 -17.70 0.48 3.17
C TYR A 73 -16.23 0.61 3.50
N ALA A 74 -15.91 0.65 4.79
CA ALA A 74 -14.58 0.47 5.33
C ALA A 74 -14.65 -0.61 6.41
N VAL A 75 -13.57 -1.35 6.60
CA VAL A 75 -13.47 -2.41 7.60
C VAL A 75 -12.16 -2.24 8.35
N ALA A 76 -12.23 -2.04 9.66
CA ALA A 76 -11.06 -1.93 10.51
C ALA A 76 -10.40 -3.31 10.70
N MET A 77 -9.08 -3.34 10.51
CA MET A 77 -8.24 -4.54 10.65
C MET A 77 -7.11 -4.28 11.64
N SER A 78 -6.50 -5.33 12.15
CA SER A 78 -5.41 -5.21 13.13
C SER A 78 -4.13 -4.57 12.56
N SER A 79 -3.94 -4.61 11.24
CA SER A 79 -2.81 -3.98 10.54
C SER A 79 -3.07 -3.91 9.03
N GLY A 80 -2.32 -3.06 8.31
CA GLY A 80 -2.35 -3.04 6.84
C GLY A 80 -1.99 -4.39 6.21
N THR A 81 -1.04 -5.12 6.80
CA THR A 81 -0.69 -6.47 6.34
C THR A 81 -1.86 -7.45 6.44
N ALA A 82 -2.62 -7.41 7.54
CA ALA A 82 -3.82 -8.23 7.71
C ALA A 82 -4.90 -7.81 6.70
N ALA A 83 -5.06 -6.51 6.44
CA ALA A 83 -6.00 -6.01 5.47
C ALA A 83 -5.64 -6.44 4.03
N LEU A 84 -4.36 -6.36 3.63
CA LEU A 84 -3.87 -6.89 2.35
C LEU A 84 -4.15 -8.38 2.20
N HIS A 85 -3.86 -9.17 3.25
CA HIS A 85 -4.12 -10.61 3.25
C HIS A 85 -5.61 -10.92 3.05
N MET A 86 -6.50 -10.23 3.78
CA MET A 86 -7.95 -10.42 3.65
C MET A 86 -8.47 -9.96 2.28
N ALA A 87 -7.97 -8.85 1.76
CA ALA A 87 -8.35 -8.39 0.42
C ALA A 87 -7.98 -9.41 -0.67
N LEU A 88 -6.81 -10.03 -0.57
CA LEU A 88 -6.40 -11.11 -1.48
C LEU A 88 -7.33 -12.33 -1.38
N ILE A 89 -7.74 -12.73 -0.18
CA ILE A 89 -8.72 -13.81 0.02
C ILE A 89 -10.06 -13.44 -0.63
N CYS A 90 -10.54 -12.21 -0.41
CA CYS A 90 -11.78 -11.71 -1.01
C CYS A 90 -11.70 -11.61 -2.53
N ALA A 91 -10.52 -11.33 -3.09
CA ALA A 91 -10.25 -11.35 -4.53
C ALA A 91 -10.24 -12.78 -5.13
N GLY A 92 -10.31 -13.80 -4.28
CA GLY A 92 -10.31 -15.20 -4.70
C GLY A 92 -8.93 -15.72 -5.10
N VAL A 93 -7.86 -15.11 -4.61
CA VAL A 93 -6.48 -15.61 -4.76
C VAL A 93 -6.34 -16.92 -4.00
N LYS A 94 -5.63 -17.88 -4.59
CA LYS A 94 -5.43 -19.21 -4.03
C LYS A 94 -3.94 -19.57 -3.98
N ALA A 95 -3.62 -20.57 -3.17
CA ALA A 95 -2.29 -21.16 -3.17
C ALA A 95 -1.94 -21.66 -4.58
N GLY A 96 -0.74 -21.33 -5.04
CA GLY A 96 -0.26 -21.63 -6.38
C GLY A 96 -0.58 -20.56 -7.43
N ASP A 97 -1.40 -19.55 -7.14
CA ASP A 97 -1.59 -18.40 -8.03
C ASP A 97 -0.35 -17.49 -8.06
N ASP A 98 -0.26 -16.68 -9.09
CA ASP A 98 0.65 -15.55 -9.17
C ASP A 98 -0.11 -14.25 -8.88
N VAL A 99 0.55 -13.31 -8.19
CA VAL A 99 0.04 -11.96 -7.92
C VAL A 99 1.08 -10.94 -8.34
N ILE A 100 0.71 -10.02 -9.22
CA ILE A 100 1.62 -8.96 -9.69
C ILE A 100 1.69 -7.87 -8.64
N THR A 101 2.89 -7.37 -8.35
CA THR A 101 3.18 -6.22 -7.50
C THR A 101 4.47 -5.53 -7.98
N GLN A 102 4.95 -4.52 -7.25
CA GLN A 102 6.17 -3.79 -7.57
C GLN A 102 7.29 -4.05 -6.56
N PRO A 103 8.58 -3.95 -6.95
CA PRO A 103 9.70 -4.19 -6.05
C PRO A 103 9.93 -3.04 -5.07
N LEU A 104 9.58 -1.80 -5.42
CA LEU A 104 9.62 -0.64 -4.54
C LEU A 104 8.35 -0.61 -3.70
N SER A 105 8.35 -1.38 -2.62
CA SER A 105 7.22 -1.55 -1.71
C SER A 105 7.71 -1.91 -0.32
N PHE A 106 6.86 -1.76 0.67
CA PHE A 106 7.11 -2.36 1.97
C PHE A 106 6.92 -3.88 1.89
N VAL A 107 7.73 -4.63 2.64
CA VAL A 107 7.73 -6.11 2.61
C VAL A 107 6.36 -6.74 2.91
N ALA A 108 5.47 -6.01 3.56
CA ALA A 108 4.12 -6.46 3.90
C ALA A 108 3.30 -6.90 2.69
N THR A 109 3.44 -6.22 1.54
CA THR A 109 2.72 -6.55 0.30
C THR A 109 3.12 -7.94 -0.20
N ALA A 110 4.44 -8.20 -0.31
CA ALA A 110 4.94 -9.51 -0.72
C ALA A 110 4.64 -10.61 0.31
N ASN A 111 4.71 -10.28 1.60
CA ASN A 111 4.37 -11.22 2.67
C ASN A 111 2.88 -11.62 2.64
N ALA A 112 1.97 -10.67 2.45
CA ALA A 112 0.53 -10.94 2.37
C ALA A 112 0.21 -11.91 1.21
N ILE A 113 0.88 -11.77 0.06
CA ILE A 113 0.79 -12.70 -1.06
C ILE A 113 1.29 -14.09 -0.65
N SER A 114 2.45 -14.15 0.00
CA SER A 114 3.07 -15.41 0.41
C SER A 114 2.25 -16.15 1.49
N TYR A 115 1.55 -15.43 2.36
CA TYR A 115 0.69 -16.04 3.41
C TYR A 115 -0.46 -16.88 2.84
N ILE A 116 -0.91 -16.58 1.62
CA ILE A 116 -1.95 -17.38 0.94
C ILE A 116 -1.33 -18.57 0.17
N GLY A 117 0.01 -18.65 0.11
CA GLY A 117 0.73 -19.62 -0.73
C GLY A 117 0.75 -19.24 -2.20
N ALA A 118 0.47 -17.99 -2.53
CA ALA A 118 0.66 -17.39 -3.84
C ALA A 118 2.10 -16.87 -4.01
N SER A 119 2.53 -16.60 -5.24
CA SER A 119 3.85 -16.05 -5.53
C SER A 119 3.77 -14.63 -6.06
N PRO A 120 4.55 -13.69 -5.50
CA PRO A 120 4.64 -12.36 -6.04
C PRO A 120 5.44 -12.35 -7.36
N ILE A 121 4.90 -11.68 -8.37
CA ILE A 121 5.61 -11.29 -9.58
C ILE A 121 5.89 -9.80 -9.51
N PHE A 122 7.15 -9.42 -9.68
CA PHE A 122 7.53 -8.01 -9.60
C PHE A 122 7.63 -7.41 -11.01
N VAL A 123 6.91 -6.32 -11.24
CA VAL A 123 7.03 -5.46 -12.41
C VAL A 123 7.61 -4.11 -12.00
N ASP A 124 8.30 -3.45 -12.92
CA ASP A 124 9.06 -2.25 -12.58
C ASP A 124 8.15 -1.05 -12.29
N VAL A 125 8.74 -0.06 -11.65
CA VAL A 125 8.11 1.22 -11.31
C VAL A 125 8.45 2.27 -12.35
N ASP A 126 7.62 3.33 -12.45
CA ASP A 126 7.98 4.51 -13.22
C ASP A 126 8.81 5.50 -12.37
N MET A 127 9.49 6.42 -13.06
CA MET A 127 10.38 7.40 -12.40
C MET A 127 9.64 8.65 -11.90
N GLU A 128 8.40 8.85 -12.31
CA GLU A 128 7.63 10.06 -11.95
C GLU A 128 6.86 9.84 -10.66
N THR A 129 6.18 8.70 -10.55
CA THR A 129 5.35 8.37 -9.39
C THR A 129 6.04 7.44 -8.41
N MET A 130 7.12 6.75 -8.84
CA MET A 130 7.75 5.63 -8.10
C MET A 130 6.78 4.49 -7.79
N GLY A 131 5.59 4.52 -8.37
CA GLY A 131 4.59 3.47 -8.33
C GLY A 131 4.75 2.49 -9.49
N MET A 132 3.90 1.46 -9.56
CA MET A 132 3.93 0.48 -10.65
C MET A 132 3.77 1.17 -12.00
N SER A 133 4.67 0.85 -12.94
CA SER A 133 4.62 1.37 -14.32
C SER A 133 3.54 0.63 -15.12
N PRO A 134 2.54 1.33 -15.68
CA PRO A 134 1.57 0.72 -16.59
C PRO A 134 2.24 0.09 -17.82
N GLN A 135 3.28 0.74 -18.34
CA GLN A 135 4.05 0.22 -19.47
C GLN A 135 4.73 -1.12 -19.11
N SER A 136 5.44 -1.18 -17.99
CA SER A 136 6.11 -2.41 -17.52
C SER A 136 5.11 -3.53 -17.26
N LEU A 137 3.94 -3.19 -16.69
CA LEU A 137 2.85 -4.13 -16.47
C LEU A 137 2.36 -4.71 -17.82
N ARG A 138 2.09 -3.83 -18.79
CA ARG A 138 1.62 -4.24 -20.12
C ARG A 138 2.66 -5.09 -20.87
N GLU A 139 3.92 -4.70 -20.85
CA GLU A 139 5.01 -5.44 -21.47
C GLU A 139 5.19 -6.83 -20.84
N PHE A 140 5.13 -6.92 -19.52
CA PHE A 140 5.19 -8.21 -18.83
C PHE A 140 4.04 -9.13 -19.25
N LEU A 141 2.80 -8.63 -19.24
CA LEU A 141 1.62 -9.41 -19.59
C LEU A 141 1.64 -9.88 -21.04
N LEU A 142 1.99 -9.00 -21.99
CA LEU A 142 2.08 -9.34 -23.41
C LEU A 142 3.16 -10.37 -23.71
N SER A 143 4.28 -10.32 -22.98
CA SER A 143 5.43 -11.19 -23.25
C SER A 143 5.34 -12.55 -22.55
N ASN A 144 4.65 -12.63 -21.40
CA ASN A 144 4.74 -13.79 -20.51
C ASN A 144 3.39 -14.45 -20.20
N CYS A 145 2.27 -13.79 -20.54
CA CYS A 145 0.95 -14.26 -20.13
C CYS A 145 0.02 -14.52 -21.31
N ILE A 146 -0.99 -15.34 -21.05
CA ILE A 146 -2.07 -15.63 -22.01
C ILE A 146 -3.41 -15.56 -21.31
N ILE A 147 -4.47 -15.24 -22.07
CA ILE A 147 -5.85 -15.26 -21.56
C ILE A 147 -6.51 -16.58 -21.97
N LYS A 148 -7.03 -17.32 -20.98
CA LYS A 148 -7.84 -18.52 -21.17
C LYS A 148 -9.15 -18.39 -20.39
N GLY A 149 -10.30 -18.46 -21.04
CA GLY A 149 -11.60 -18.37 -20.38
C GLY A 149 -11.81 -17.08 -19.57
N GLY A 150 -11.30 -15.93 -20.07
CA GLY A 150 -11.39 -14.63 -19.39
C GLY A 150 -10.50 -14.48 -18.15
N LYS A 151 -9.49 -15.32 -17.98
CA LYS A 151 -8.51 -15.29 -16.89
C LYS A 151 -7.09 -15.26 -17.43
N CYS A 152 -6.21 -14.53 -16.76
CA CYS A 152 -4.80 -14.42 -17.09
C CYS A 152 -4.01 -15.61 -16.52
N TYR A 153 -3.07 -16.12 -17.31
CA TYR A 153 -2.16 -17.19 -16.91
C TYR A 153 -0.72 -16.86 -17.31
N HIS A 154 0.20 -17.06 -16.38
CA HIS A 154 1.64 -17.06 -16.57
C HIS A 154 2.13 -18.52 -16.51
N GLY A 155 2.43 -19.11 -17.68
CA GLY A 155 2.60 -20.55 -17.79
C GLY A 155 1.32 -21.30 -17.40
N ASP A 156 1.42 -22.18 -16.41
CA ASP A 156 0.29 -22.93 -15.87
C ASP A 156 -0.36 -22.27 -14.62
N ARG A 157 0.20 -21.16 -14.16
CA ARG A 157 -0.26 -20.48 -12.96
C ARG A 157 -1.19 -19.31 -13.30
N ARG A 158 -2.30 -19.22 -12.57
CA ARG A 158 -3.23 -18.10 -12.75
C ARG A 158 -2.63 -16.82 -12.16
N VAL A 159 -2.62 -15.73 -12.93
CA VAL A 159 -2.39 -14.38 -12.41
C VAL A 159 -3.71 -13.85 -11.92
N SER A 160 -3.93 -13.88 -10.61
CA SER A 160 -5.26 -13.66 -10.02
C SER A 160 -5.50 -12.24 -9.55
N ALA A 161 -4.43 -11.53 -9.15
CA ALA A 161 -4.53 -10.15 -8.69
C ALA A 161 -3.29 -9.33 -9.09
N CYS A 162 -3.47 -7.99 -9.06
CA CYS A 162 -2.42 -7.00 -9.22
C CYS A 162 -2.52 -6.03 -8.03
N ILE A 163 -1.38 -5.77 -7.36
CA ILE A 163 -1.29 -4.89 -6.20
C ILE A 163 -0.26 -3.78 -6.48
N PRO A 164 -0.62 -2.69 -7.14
CA PRO A 164 0.20 -1.49 -7.16
C PRO A 164 0.23 -0.84 -5.78
N MET A 165 1.37 -0.26 -5.40
CA MET A 165 1.53 0.56 -4.22
C MET A 165 1.64 2.04 -4.61
N HIS A 166 0.98 2.91 -3.87
CA HIS A 166 1.11 4.35 -3.99
C HIS A 166 2.27 4.84 -3.11
N THR A 167 3.48 4.72 -3.65
CA THR A 167 4.73 4.93 -2.93
C THR A 167 4.83 6.37 -2.41
N PHE A 168 5.12 6.53 -1.12
CA PHE A 168 5.22 7.83 -0.44
C PHE A 168 3.98 8.72 -0.58
N GLY A 169 2.80 8.11 -0.81
CA GLY A 169 1.55 8.85 -0.98
C GLY A 169 1.32 9.39 -2.39
N MET A 170 2.25 9.19 -3.32
CA MET A 170 2.07 9.54 -4.73
C MET A 170 1.28 8.45 -5.44
N VAL A 171 0.11 8.84 -5.96
CA VAL A 171 -0.74 7.89 -6.66
C VAL A 171 -0.13 7.58 -8.03
N CYS A 172 0.12 6.29 -8.31
CA CYS A 172 0.56 5.85 -9.62
C CYS A 172 -0.52 6.10 -10.70
N GLU A 173 -0.22 5.86 -11.97
CA GLU A 173 -1.19 5.98 -13.08
C GLU A 173 -2.25 4.87 -12.99
N ILE A 174 -3.05 4.94 -11.92
CA ILE A 174 -3.91 3.86 -11.46
C ILE A 174 -5.07 3.57 -12.41
N ASP A 175 -5.54 4.54 -13.16
CA ASP A 175 -6.59 4.35 -14.16
C ASP A 175 -6.10 3.48 -15.33
N GLU A 176 -4.86 3.67 -15.80
CA GLU A 176 -4.26 2.80 -16.83
C GLU A 176 -4.02 1.39 -16.29
N ILE A 177 -3.51 1.26 -15.06
CA ILE A 177 -3.35 -0.04 -14.41
C ILE A 177 -4.70 -0.75 -14.26
N ALA A 178 -5.75 -0.04 -13.85
CA ALA A 178 -7.11 -0.57 -13.72
C ALA A 178 -7.64 -1.08 -15.08
N GLN A 179 -7.44 -0.31 -16.15
CA GLN A 179 -7.80 -0.72 -17.50
C GLN A 179 -7.06 -1.99 -17.92
N ILE A 180 -5.74 -2.04 -17.72
CA ILE A 180 -4.94 -3.24 -18.05
C ILE A 180 -5.44 -4.45 -17.26
N CYS A 181 -5.69 -4.30 -15.96
CA CYS A 181 -6.22 -5.37 -15.13
C CYS A 181 -7.57 -5.88 -15.64
N GLN A 182 -8.46 -4.97 -16.05
CA GLN A 182 -9.75 -5.34 -16.64
C GLN A 182 -9.59 -6.08 -17.97
N GLU A 183 -8.72 -5.61 -18.87
CA GLU A 183 -8.44 -6.26 -20.16
C GLU A 183 -7.93 -7.71 -19.98
N TRP A 184 -7.15 -7.94 -18.93
CA TRP A 184 -6.51 -9.24 -18.67
C TRP A 184 -7.29 -10.13 -17.67
N GLY A 185 -8.42 -9.68 -17.14
CA GLY A 185 -9.22 -10.44 -16.17
C GLY A 185 -8.49 -10.66 -14.83
N ILE A 186 -7.71 -9.66 -14.40
CA ILE A 186 -6.93 -9.62 -13.16
C ILE A 186 -7.66 -8.72 -12.17
N THR A 187 -7.76 -9.14 -10.91
CA THR A 187 -8.38 -8.32 -9.86
C THR A 187 -7.38 -7.26 -9.37
N LEU A 188 -7.78 -5.98 -9.41
CA LEU A 188 -6.99 -4.88 -8.87
C LEU A 188 -7.26 -4.71 -7.37
N ILE A 189 -6.20 -4.62 -6.57
CA ILE A 189 -6.20 -4.24 -5.15
C ILE A 189 -5.16 -3.12 -5.00
N GLU A 190 -5.49 -2.04 -4.29
CA GLU A 190 -4.56 -0.93 -4.12
C GLU A 190 -3.89 -0.99 -2.75
N ASP A 191 -2.56 -1.07 -2.74
CA ASP A 191 -1.79 -0.81 -1.53
C ASP A 191 -1.65 0.71 -1.35
N ALA A 192 -2.61 1.27 -0.65
CA ALA A 192 -2.76 2.69 -0.35
C ALA A 192 -2.28 3.02 1.08
N ALA A 193 -1.38 2.18 1.64
CA ALA A 193 -0.93 2.28 3.02
C ALA A 193 -0.36 3.66 3.38
N GLU A 194 0.20 4.36 2.40
CA GLU A 194 0.85 5.67 2.57
C GLU A 194 0.07 6.82 1.90
N SER A 195 -1.14 6.57 1.37
CA SER A 195 -1.82 7.55 0.49
C SER A 195 -3.21 7.97 0.95
N LEU A 196 -3.50 7.84 2.25
CA LEU A 196 -4.76 8.39 2.79
C LEU A 196 -4.81 9.91 2.59
N GLY A 197 -5.89 10.39 1.94
CA GLY A 197 -6.04 11.79 1.56
C GLY A 197 -5.51 12.15 0.17
N SER A 198 -4.72 11.27 -0.46
CA SER A 198 -4.25 11.48 -1.83
C SER A 198 -5.35 11.20 -2.85
N THR A 199 -5.38 11.99 -3.91
CA THR A 199 -6.38 11.84 -4.99
C THR A 199 -5.68 11.76 -6.36
N TYR A 200 -6.29 11.03 -7.28
CA TYR A 200 -5.89 10.95 -8.67
C TYR A 200 -7.09 11.32 -9.55
N LYS A 201 -6.95 12.36 -10.36
CA LYS A 201 -8.03 12.88 -11.22
C LYS A 201 -9.36 13.09 -10.46
N GLY A 202 -9.27 13.57 -9.21
CA GLY A 202 -10.42 13.88 -8.36
C GLY A 202 -11.04 12.67 -7.62
N THR A 203 -10.50 11.47 -7.81
CA THR A 203 -10.91 10.26 -7.09
C THR A 203 -9.85 9.90 -6.04
N HIS A 204 -10.26 9.58 -4.82
CA HIS A 204 -9.36 9.19 -3.74
C HIS A 204 -8.63 7.88 -4.09
N SER A 205 -7.33 7.78 -3.76
CA SER A 205 -6.59 6.51 -3.83
C SER A 205 -7.31 5.42 -3.05
N GLY A 206 -7.17 4.16 -3.46
CA GLY A 206 -7.90 3.04 -2.86
C GLY A 206 -9.32 2.86 -3.36
N ARG A 207 -9.73 3.62 -4.41
CA ARG A 207 -11.09 3.58 -4.99
C ARG A 207 -11.17 3.00 -6.40
N PHE A 208 -10.03 2.64 -6.98
CA PHE A 208 -9.97 2.18 -8.38
C PHE A 208 -10.06 0.65 -8.50
N GLY A 209 -9.73 -0.08 -7.44
CA GLY A 209 -9.76 -1.54 -7.38
C GLY A 209 -10.91 -2.13 -6.58
N LEU A 210 -10.85 -3.43 -6.36
CA LEU A 210 -11.77 -4.17 -5.47
C LEU A 210 -11.71 -3.66 -4.04
N ALA A 211 -10.51 -3.34 -3.56
CA ALA A 211 -10.23 -2.83 -2.23
C ALA A 211 -9.00 -1.92 -2.25
N GLY A 212 -9.01 -0.90 -1.39
CA GLY A 212 -7.85 -0.08 -1.06
C GLY A 212 -7.46 -0.30 0.40
N ILE A 213 -6.19 -0.48 0.66
CA ILE A 213 -5.66 -0.76 1.99
C ILE A 213 -4.94 0.46 2.53
N PHE A 214 -5.40 0.97 3.66
CA PHE A 214 -4.76 2.07 4.39
C PHE A 214 -4.09 1.55 5.65
N SER A 215 -2.98 2.15 6.05
CA SER A 215 -2.25 1.80 7.27
C SER A 215 -2.18 3.01 8.19
N PHE A 216 -2.32 2.76 9.48
CA PHE A 216 -2.20 3.75 10.55
C PHE A 216 -0.96 3.48 11.42
N ASN A 217 0.04 2.80 10.87
CA ASN A 217 1.32 2.66 11.55
C ASN A 217 1.99 4.04 11.63
N GLY A 218 2.65 4.36 12.76
CA GLY A 218 3.23 5.68 13.02
C GLY A 218 4.32 6.14 12.03
N ASN A 219 4.65 5.36 11.02
CA ASN A 219 5.52 5.72 9.90
C ASN A 219 4.79 5.79 8.53
N THR A 220 3.46 5.64 8.49
CA THR A 220 2.68 5.64 7.24
C THR A 220 1.74 6.83 7.13
N ILE A 221 1.51 7.55 8.22
CA ILE A 221 0.67 8.78 8.27
C ILE A 221 1.42 9.86 9.04
#